data_30adf3e25e58d619981260f94dfae950
#
_entry.id   30adf3e25e58d619981260f94dfae950
#
_cell.length_a   1.000
_cell.length_b   1.000
_cell.length_c   1.000
_cell.angle_alpha   90.00
_cell.angle_beta   90.00
_cell.angle_gamma   90.00
#
_symmetry.space_group_name_H-M   'P 1'
#
loop_
_entity.id
_entity.type
_entity.pdbx_description
1 polymer ?
#
loop_
_entity_poly.entity_id
_entity_poly.type
_entity_poly.pdbx_seq_one_letter_code
_entity_poly.pdbx_strand_id
1 'polypeptide(L)'
;MTTYKSIVGQKILKVSSDPTNPLEGQIWYNSSTGVLKGVPLLEAWSSGSPLTTARRLSASSSENTQSSAWGAGGYIDGTGDTNATEEYNGTGFGVGGNLTTARREFDGAGSLTAGLVMGGRIGSNQQRAETEEYNGTAWSEQNDLNAGRQRGAGAGSQTAGLYFGGIGDTDATEEYNGASWTTSGNLNTGRTTLGGSGTQTAGLACGGNPYTTATEEYNGAAWAASGSLNTARKGLTSSGLQTASIAFGGLVPPSGARTNATETYDGTSWTTSPVTLAAARGEAGRAGTTSSALCFGGYISTGVTAATEEYNKTSNLVTAGAWSSTTNMNTATQVYKGSSTTGTQTAFRVFGGYTTANTAKNEAFNGATWTEEADMNTARRGQGGSGSFTSALCYGGFIPPGTGVTEEWNGTSWSEKNDLNTGRNSISATGSNGDNALATGGNNPATAAVEQWNGTSWTAKTSYPISVIDGNAAGTVTAAVVSGGYPAPSPAGVTTTNEWNGASWTAGGPLVTAIQGAGSSGTSTAALMSGGYVAPAYTAVTQAYDGTAYATQPNLGTARGAMGAGGPSTANIIAGGYDTGGSNKTEEFTGESSALNVEIVTTS
;
A
#
# COMPACT_ATOMS: atom_id res chain seq x y z
N MET A 1 11.92 -24.93 0.82
CA MET A 1 11.62 -26.35 0.44
C MET A 1 10.79 -26.96 1.54
N THR A 2 9.51 -27.18 1.27
CA THR A 2 8.59 -27.81 2.24
C THR A 2 8.87 -29.32 2.23
N THR A 3 9.33 -29.87 3.33
CA THR A 3 9.64 -31.29 3.42
C THR A 3 8.36 -32.13 3.54
N TYR A 4 8.33 -33.31 2.92
CA TYR A 4 7.21 -34.27 2.87
C TYR A 4 6.58 -34.62 4.24
N LYS A 5 7.28 -34.35 5.35
CA LYS A 5 6.80 -34.63 6.71
C LYS A 5 5.56 -33.84 7.14
N SER A 6 5.23 -32.74 6.46
CA SER A 6 4.07 -31.89 6.77
C SER A 6 2.78 -32.24 5.99
N ILE A 7 2.81 -33.29 5.17
CA ILE A 7 1.68 -33.69 4.28
C ILE A 7 0.87 -34.86 4.86
N VAL A 8 1.13 -35.28 6.06
CA VAL A 8 0.46 -36.44 6.68
C VAL A 8 -1.03 -36.17 6.86
N GLY A 9 -1.87 -36.94 6.16
CA GLY A 9 -3.33 -36.89 6.25
C GLY A 9 -4.04 -36.08 5.15
N GLN A 10 -3.33 -35.41 4.25
CA GLN A 10 -3.94 -34.67 3.14
C GLN A 10 -4.14 -35.56 1.90
N LYS A 11 -5.31 -35.46 1.26
CA LYS A 11 -5.60 -36.19 0.01
C LYS A 11 -4.90 -35.45 -1.14
N ILE A 12 -3.86 -36.05 -1.72
CA ILE A 12 -3.20 -35.51 -2.91
C ILE A 12 -4.12 -35.68 -4.12
N LEU A 13 -4.47 -34.56 -4.75
CA LEU A 13 -5.27 -34.55 -5.96
C LEU A 13 -4.39 -34.93 -7.17
N LYS A 14 -4.75 -35.96 -7.92
CA LYS A 14 -4.07 -36.32 -9.17
C LYS A 14 -4.81 -35.68 -10.34
N VAL A 15 -4.13 -34.81 -11.08
CA VAL A 15 -4.68 -34.07 -12.22
C VAL A 15 -3.78 -34.19 -13.46
N SER A 16 -4.31 -33.97 -14.64
CA SER A 16 -3.54 -33.95 -15.89
C SER A 16 -3.00 -32.56 -16.25
N SER A 17 -3.52 -31.50 -15.62
CA SER A 17 -3.05 -30.12 -15.73
C SER A 17 -3.12 -29.46 -14.37
N ASP A 18 -2.35 -28.42 -14.15
CA ASP A 18 -2.43 -27.65 -12.91
C ASP A 18 -3.84 -27.04 -12.75
N PRO A 19 -4.41 -27.01 -11.53
CA PRO A 19 -5.66 -26.32 -11.26
C PRO A 19 -5.56 -24.85 -11.66
N THR A 20 -6.60 -24.29 -12.25
CA THR A 20 -6.64 -22.87 -12.64
C THR A 20 -6.71 -21.92 -11.44
N ASN A 21 -7.29 -22.39 -10.32
CA ASN A 21 -7.36 -21.66 -9.04
C ASN A 21 -7.01 -22.62 -7.89
N PRO A 22 -5.75 -22.98 -7.68
CA PRO A 22 -5.37 -23.84 -6.56
C PRO A 22 -5.56 -23.07 -5.24
N LEU A 23 -6.08 -23.77 -4.23
CA LEU A 23 -6.27 -23.19 -2.91
C LEU A 23 -4.95 -23.20 -2.12
N GLU A 24 -4.83 -22.26 -1.19
CA GLU A 24 -3.74 -22.20 -0.22
C GLU A 24 -3.61 -23.51 0.55
N GLY A 25 -2.37 -24.02 0.67
CA GLY A 25 -2.09 -25.32 1.25
C GLY A 25 -2.47 -26.52 0.38
N GLN A 26 -3.11 -26.32 -0.75
CA GLN A 26 -3.46 -27.39 -1.66
C GLN A 26 -2.21 -28.02 -2.28
N ILE A 27 -2.19 -29.35 -2.34
CA ILE A 27 -1.13 -30.13 -2.97
C ILE A 27 -1.75 -31.03 -4.04
N TRP A 28 -1.11 -31.09 -5.20
CA TRP A 28 -1.54 -31.95 -6.29
C TRP A 28 -0.36 -32.60 -7.02
N TYR A 29 -0.64 -33.74 -7.63
CA TYR A 29 0.30 -34.41 -8.53
C TYR A 29 -0.14 -34.15 -9.97
N ASN A 30 0.66 -33.44 -10.72
CA ASN A 30 0.45 -33.24 -12.15
C ASN A 30 0.98 -34.48 -12.91
N SER A 31 0.06 -35.31 -13.40
CA SER A 31 0.42 -36.56 -14.06
C SER A 31 1.00 -36.38 -15.47
N SER A 32 0.81 -35.23 -16.11
CA SER A 32 1.40 -34.94 -17.41
C SER A 32 2.87 -34.53 -17.31
N THR A 33 3.25 -33.85 -16.22
CA THR A 33 4.64 -33.42 -15.97
C THR A 33 5.38 -34.36 -15.01
N GLY A 34 4.67 -35.25 -14.32
CA GLY A 34 5.25 -36.15 -13.32
C GLY A 34 5.70 -35.44 -12.03
N VAL A 35 5.14 -34.25 -11.73
CA VAL A 35 5.62 -33.40 -10.65
C VAL A 35 4.55 -33.22 -9.57
N LEU A 36 4.97 -33.30 -8.30
CA LEU A 36 4.17 -32.89 -7.15
C LEU A 36 4.32 -31.39 -6.95
N LYS A 37 3.19 -30.67 -6.88
CA LYS A 37 3.16 -29.22 -6.70
C LYS A 37 2.28 -28.83 -5.51
N GLY A 38 2.51 -27.67 -4.94
CA GLY A 38 1.72 -27.10 -3.86
C GLY A 38 1.74 -25.58 -3.85
N VAL A 39 0.80 -24.98 -3.11
CA VAL A 39 0.77 -23.54 -2.82
C VAL A 39 1.18 -23.38 -1.35
N PRO A 40 2.46 -23.12 -1.05
CA PRO A 40 2.90 -22.88 0.30
C PRO A 40 2.41 -21.52 0.80
N LEU A 41 2.24 -21.43 2.11
CA LEU A 41 2.05 -20.15 2.77
C LEU A 41 3.39 -19.43 2.91
N LEU A 42 3.40 -18.17 2.52
CA LEU A 42 4.50 -17.25 2.79
C LEU A 42 4.18 -16.47 4.07
N GLU A 43 5.06 -16.55 5.04
CA GLU A 43 4.94 -15.82 6.30
C GLU A 43 6.11 -14.83 6.41
N ALA A 44 5.84 -13.62 6.89
CA ALA A 44 6.88 -12.63 7.16
C ALA A 44 6.47 -11.64 8.23
N TRP A 45 7.43 -11.21 9.06
CA TRP A 45 7.37 -9.96 9.80
C TRP A 45 8.12 -8.89 9.01
N SER A 46 7.51 -7.75 8.80
CA SER A 46 8.09 -6.58 8.15
C SER A 46 8.01 -5.36 9.05
N SER A 47 8.95 -4.42 8.91
CA SER A 47 8.92 -3.18 9.68
C SER A 47 7.77 -2.30 9.22
N GLY A 48 6.93 -1.85 10.16
CA GLY A 48 5.91 -0.82 9.97
C GLY A 48 6.39 0.54 10.49
N SER A 49 5.58 1.58 10.28
CA SER A 49 5.84 2.91 10.83
C SER A 49 5.85 2.87 12.37
N PRO A 50 6.87 3.43 13.04
CA PRO A 50 6.99 3.34 14.49
C PRO A 50 5.95 4.21 15.21
N LEU A 51 5.71 3.92 16.49
CA LEU A 51 5.06 4.84 17.42
C LEU A 51 5.80 6.18 17.44
N THR A 52 5.10 7.26 17.68
CA THR A 52 5.74 8.57 17.90
C THR A 52 6.51 8.60 19.22
N THR A 53 6.06 7.82 20.20
CA THR A 53 6.74 7.73 21.51
C THR A 53 6.92 6.28 21.94
N ALA A 54 8.18 5.88 22.16
CA ALA A 54 8.54 4.54 22.63
C ALA A 54 7.91 4.24 23.99
N ARG A 55 7.19 3.11 24.11
CA ARG A 55 6.49 2.71 25.34
C ARG A 55 6.29 1.19 25.45
N ARG A 56 6.03 0.72 26.65
CA ARG A 56 5.67 -0.67 26.97
C ARG A 56 4.50 -0.75 27.95
N LEU A 57 3.96 -1.94 28.16
CA LEU A 57 2.88 -2.18 29.13
C LEU A 57 1.65 -1.30 28.87
N SER A 58 1.42 -0.93 27.62
CA SER A 58 0.24 -0.20 27.14
C SER A 58 -0.90 -1.17 26.89
N ALA A 59 -2.14 -0.69 27.02
CA ALA A 59 -3.29 -1.38 26.45
C ALA A 59 -3.31 -1.19 24.93
N SER A 60 -3.96 -2.11 24.23
CA SER A 60 -4.14 -2.04 22.79
C SER A 60 -5.49 -2.59 22.36
N SER A 61 -5.92 -2.23 21.16
CA SER A 61 -7.11 -2.80 20.54
C SER A 61 -6.96 -4.32 20.37
N SER A 62 -8.10 -5.02 20.44
CA SER A 62 -8.18 -6.45 20.12
C SER A 62 -8.88 -6.73 18.79
N GLU A 63 -9.03 -5.69 17.96
CA GLU A 63 -9.69 -5.80 16.66
C GLU A 63 -8.90 -6.72 15.71
N ASN A 64 -9.64 -7.48 14.92
CA ASN A 64 -9.07 -8.45 13.97
C ASN A 64 -8.58 -7.77 12.68
N THR A 65 -8.00 -6.57 12.76
CA THR A 65 -7.41 -5.85 11.64
C THR A 65 -6.02 -5.35 11.99
N GLN A 66 -5.07 -5.58 11.11
CA GLN A 66 -3.71 -5.07 11.23
C GLN A 66 -3.64 -3.57 10.93
N SER A 67 -4.47 -3.10 10.02
CA SER A 67 -4.43 -1.73 9.48
C SER A 67 -5.22 -0.71 10.29
N SER A 68 -5.79 -1.10 11.42
CA SER A 68 -6.62 -0.24 12.27
C SER A 68 -6.42 -0.65 13.72
N ALA A 69 -5.69 0.14 14.51
CA ALA A 69 -5.37 -0.19 15.90
C ALA A 69 -5.15 1.07 16.73
N TRP A 70 -5.25 0.95 18.04
CA TRP A 70 -4.81 1.97 18.99
C TRP A 70 -3.93 1.35 20.07
N GLY A 71 -3.00 2.16 20.59
CA GLY A 71 -2.23 1.87 21.78
C GLY A 71 -2.37 3.03 22.77
N ALA A 72 -2.81 2.74 24.00
CA ALA A 72 -3.11 3.76 25.01
C ALA A 72 -2.32 3.53 26.29
N GLY A 73 -1.89 4.63 26.95
CA GLY A 73 -1.16 4.60 28.19
C GLY A 73 0.18 3.87 28.10
N GLY A 74 0.59 3.23 29.18
CA GLY A 74 1.83 2.47 29.29
C GLY A 74 2.93 3.20 30.04
N TYR A 75 4.17 2.74 29.85
CA TYR A 75 5.37 3.26 30.54
C TYR A 75 6.42 3.73 29.54
N ILE A 76 6.92 4.93 29.78
CA ILE A 76 8.01 5.56 29.01
C ILE A 76 9.24 5.63 29.89
N ASP A 77 10.37 5.08 29.45
CA ASP A 77 11.64 5.12 30.20
C ASP A 77 12.06 6.57 30.48
N GLY A 78 12.38 6.84 31.74
CA GLY A 78 12.78 8.17 32.21
C GLY A 78 11.63 9.16 32.46
N THR A 79 10.40 8.87 31.98
CA THR A 79 9.23 9.75 32.17
C THR A 79 8.21 9.16 33.13
N GLY A 80 7.97 7.85 33.06
CA GLY A 80 6.99 7.15 33.89
C GLY A 80 5.72 6.75 33.15
N ASP A 81 4.59 6.71 33.88
CA ASP A 81 3.28 6.36 33.33
C ASP A 81 2.78 7.47 32.40
N THR A 82 2.16 7.10 31.30
CA THR A 82 1.57 8.02 30.33
C THR A 82 0.07 7.74 30.15
N ASN A 83 -0.69 8.76 29.75
CA ASN A 83 -2.08 8.64 29.32
C ASN A 83 -2.27 8.80 27.81
N ALA A 84 -1.18 8.99 27.06
CA ALA A 84 -1.23 9.23 25.63
C ALA A 84 -1.78 8.04 24.85
N THR A 85 -2.63 8.30 23.87
CA THR A 85 -3.12 7.33 22.89
C THR A 85 -2.52 7.64 21.53
N GLU A 86 -2.10 6.61 20.82
CA GLU A 86 -1.71 6.69 19.42
C GLU A 86 -2.54 5.69 18.58
N GLU A 87 -2.96 6.13 17.40
CA GLU A 87 -3.83 5.41 16.48
C GLU A 87 -3.10 5.01 15.22
N TYR A 88 -3.15 3.74 14.85
CA TYR A 88 -2.58 3.21 13.61
C TYR A 88 -3.63 3.12 12.52
N ASN A 89 -3.32 3.68 11.35
CA ASN A 89 -4.22 3.73 10.19
C ASN A 89 -3.79 2.81 9.02
N GLY A 90 -2.88 1.87 9.28
CA GLY A 90 -2.31 1.00 8.25
C GLY A 90 -1.04 1.54 7.60
N THR A 91 -0.71 2.82 7.80
CA THR A 91 0.51 3.45 7.24
C THR A 91 1.36 4.14 8.30
N GLY A 92 0.75 4.56 9.42
CA GLY A 92 1.47 5.23 10.50
C GLY A 92 0.62 5.48 11.72
N PHE A 93 1.28 5.91 12.80
CA PHE A 93 0.62 6.30 14.04
C PHE A 93 0.32 7.79 14.07
N GLY A 94 -0.91 8.13 14.42
CA GLY A 94 -1.39 9.47 14.72
C GLY A 94 -1.73 9.64 16.20
N VAL A 95 -1.87 10.88 16.68
CA VAL A 95 -2.26 11.18 18.05
C VAL A 95 -3.77 11.00 18.21
N GLY A 96 -4.18 10.16 19.16
CA GLY A 96 -5.57 9.99 19.59
C GLY A 96 -5.89 10.77 20.88
N GLY A 97 -7.15 10.68 21.34
CA GLY A 97 -7.57 11.26 22.63
C GLY A 97 -6.89 10.57 23.81
N ASN A 98 -6.40 11.32 24.78
CA ASN A 98 -5.72 10.77 25.95
C ASN A 98 -6.69 10.10 26.94
N LEU A 99 -6.21 9.06 27.65
CA LEU A 99 -6.88 8.51 28.83
C LEU A 99 -7.07 9.60 29.90
N THR A 100 -8.09 9.45 30.72
CA THR A 100 -8.33 10.34 31.86
C THR A 100 -7.20 10.25 32.90
N THR A 101 -6.62 9.05 33.08
CA THR A 101 -5.56 8.78 34.04
C THR A 101 -4.37 8.08 33.41
N ALA A 102 -3.15 8.61 33.62
CA ALA A 102 -1.91 7.96 33.20
C ALA A 102 -1.69 6.66 33.97
N ARG A 103 -1.60 5.51 33.28
CA ARG A 103 -1.45 4.19 33.89
C ARG A 103 -0.78 3.16 32.96
N ARG A 104 -0.31 2.08 33.56
CA ARG A 104 0.33 0.96 32.86
C ARG A 104 -0.14 -0.40 33.39
N GLU A 105 0.31 -1.49 32.75
CA GLU A 105 0.02 -2.87 33.17
C GLU A 105 -1.48 -3.19 33.18
N PHE A 106 -2.22 -2.61 32.27
CA PHE A 106 -3.61 -2.83 31.95
C PHE A 106 -3.76 -3.45 30.57
N ASP A 107 -4.93 -3.90 30.20
CA ASP A 107 -5.17 -4.40 28.85
C ASP A 107 -6.40 -3.73 28.23
N GLY A 108 -6.59 -3.99 26.95
CA GLY A 108 -7.65 -3.39 26.16
C GLY A 108 -8.39 -4.39 25.29
N ALA A 109 -9.53 -3.92 24.80
CA ALA A 109 -10.40 -4.62 23.87
C ALA A 109 -11.06 -3.64 22.89
N GLY A 110 -11.75 -4.16 21.88
CA GLY A 110 -12.51 -3.36 20.94
C GLY A 110 -11.70 -2.80 19.78
N SER A 111 -12.31 -1.88 19.05
CA SER A 111 -11.84 -1.34 17.78
C SER A 111 -11.23 0.06 17.88
N LEU A 112 -10.71 0.58 16.76
CA LEU A 112 -10.19 1.95 16.67
C LEU A 112 -11.23 3.02 17.06
N THR A 113 -12.49 2.79 16.77
CA THR A 113 -13.58 3.74 17.03
C THR A 113 -14.47 3.35 18.21
N ALA A 114 -14.24 2.19 18.81
CA ALA A 114 -15.01 1.66 19.96
C ALA A 114 -14.08 0.81 20.84
N GLY A 115 -13.18 1.49 21.56
CA GLY A 115 -12.17 0.87 22.42
C GLY A 115 -12.60 0.76 23.86
N LEU A 116 -12.04 -0.20 24.59
CA LEU A 116 -12.23 -0.43 26.01
C LEU A 116 -10.87 -0.66 26.67
N VAL A 117 -10.59 -0.01 27.78
CA VAL A 117 -9.43 -0.30 28.64
C VAL A 117 -9.85 -0.55 30.06
N MET A 118 -9.19 -1.48 30.73
CA MET A 118 -9.59 -1.92 32.06
C MET A 118 -8.40 -2.22 32.98
N GLY A 119 -8.52 -1.81 34.23
CA GLY A 119 -7.57 -2.10 35.30
C GLY A 119 -6.23 -1.37 35.18
N GLY A 120 -5.17 -2.03 35.64
CA GLY A 120 -3.81 -1.53 35.59
C GLY A 120 -3.26 -1.01 36.91
N ARG A 121 -2.21 -0.17 36.82
CA ARG A 121 -1.64 0.50 38.02
C ARG A 121 -1.10 1.89 37.71
N ILE A 122 -0.95 2.67 38.75
CA ILE A 122 -0.30 3.97 38.76
C ILE A 122 0.91 3.90 39.72
N GLY A 123 2.01 4.52 39.32
CA GLY A 123 3.21 4.60 40.15
C GLY A 123 3.82 3.24 40.47
N SER A 124 4.27 3.06 41.71
CA SER A 124 5.05 1.88 42.09
C SER A 124 4.21 0.62 42.34
N ASN A 125 2.97 0.74 42.81
CA ASN A 125 2.14 -0.45 43.10
C ASN A 125 0.65 -0.17 43.40
N GLN A 126 0.08 0.91 42.90
CA GLN A 126 -1.32 1.24 43.14
C GLN A 126 -2.18 0.58 42.05
N GLN A 127 -2.77 -0.58 42.36
CA GLN A 127 -3.70 -1.29 41.49
C GLN A 127 -4.95 -0.45 41.24
N ARG A 128 -5.48 -0.54 40.05
CA ARG A 128 -6.63 0.24 39.56
C ARG A 128 -7.74 -0.68 39.09
N ALA A 129 -8.96 -0.21 39.24
CA ALA A 129 -10.17 -0.87 38.75
C ALA A 129 -10.79 -0.12 37.58
N GLU A 130 -10.29 1.09 37.28
CA GLU A 130 -10.90 2.00 36.30
C GLU A 130 -11.06 1.35 34.93
N THR A 131 -12.23 1.59 34.36
CA THR A 131 -12.61 1.24 33.02
C THR A 131 -12.87 2.53 32.23
N GLU A 132 -12.30 2.64 31.04
CA GLU A 132 -12.58 3.75 30.13
C GLU A 132 -12.98 3.24 28.75
N GLU A 133 -13.94 3.92 28.13
CA GLU A 133 -14.40 3.66 26.74
C GLU A 133 -13.93 4.75 25.80
N TYR A 134 -13.52 4.33 24.60
CA TYR A 134 -13.07 5.20 23.51
C TYR A 134 -14.11 5.28 22.39
N ASN A 135 -14.44 6.48 21.96
CA ASN A 135 -15.41 6.71 20.87
C ASN A 135 -14.77 7.06 19.54
N GLY A 136 -13.47 6.83 19.37
CA GLY A 136 -12.69 7.23 18.19
C GLY A 136 -12.11 8.66 18.28
N THR A 137 -12.38 9.39 19.39
CA THR A 137 -11.89 10.76 19.58
C THR A 137 -11.46 11.02 21.02
N ALA A 138 -12.19 10.49 21.98
CA ALA A 138 -11.95 10.73 23.40
C ALA A 138 -12.28 9.50 24.24
N TRP A 139 -11.57 9.35 25.36
CA TRP A 139 -11.84 8.37 26.40
C TRP A 139 -12.81 8.94 27.43
N SER A 140 -13.70 8.11 27.93
CA SER A 140 -14.65 8.44 28.99
C SER A 140 -14.68 7.34 30.03
N GLU A 141 -14.71 7.74 31.32
CA GLU A 141 -14.74 6.82 32.45
C GLU A 141 -16.10 6.12 32.53
N GLN A 142 -16.08 4.83 32.85
CA GLN A 142 -17.24 3.95 32.98
C GLN A 142 -17.22 3.27 34.34
N ASN A 143 -18.16 2.33 34.58
CA ASN A 143 -18.17 1.55 35.81
C ASN A 143 -16.96 0.63 35.92
N ASP A 144 -16.34 0.64 37.07
CA ASP A 144 -15.10 -0.06 37.38
C ASP A 144 -15.25 -1.58 37.48
N LEU A 145 -14.12 -2.30 37.28
CA LEU A 145 -13.97 -3.69 37.70
C LEU A 145 -14.37 -3.85 39.18
N ASN A 146 -14.93 -5.02 39.54
CA ASN A 146 -15.29 -5.31 40.94
C ASN A 146 -14.06 -5.31 41.86
N ALA A 147 -12.87 -5.57 41.32
CA ALA A 147 -11.62 -5.50 42.09
C ALA A 147 -10.49 -4.93 41.23
N GLY A 148 -9.73 -3.98 41.79
CA GLY A 148 -8.54 -3.41 41.09
C GLY A 148 -7.47 -4.45 40.86
N ARG A 149 -7.04 -4.61 39.58
CA ARG A 149 -6.05 -5.60 39.14
C ARG A 149 -5.11 -5.03 38.08
N GLN A 150 -3.90 -5.54 38.06
CA GLN A 150 -2.88 -5.23 37.05
C GLN A 150 -2.33 -6.52 36.42
N ARG A 151 -1.78 -6.44 35.23
CA ARG A 151 -1.15 -7.57 34.53
C ARG A 151 -2.11 -8.74 34.22
N GLY A 152 -3.40 -8.49 34.14
CA GLY A 152 -4.37 -9.38 33.53
C GLY A 152 -4.36 -9.24 32.04
N ALA A 153 -5.20 -10.00 31.37
CA ALA A 153 -5.39 -9.92 29.92
C ALA A 153 -6.84 -9.60 29.56
N GLY A 154 -7.01 -8.86 28.45
CA GLY A 154 -8.30 -8.44 27.94
C GLY A 154 -8.63 -9.12 26.61
N ALA A 155 -9.95 -9.27 26.34
CA ALA A 155 -10.50 -9.72 25.07
C ALA A 155 -11.91 -9.12 24.85
N GLY A 156 -12.48 -9.29 23.66
CA GLY A 156 -13.84 -8.85 23.36
C GLY A 156 -13.93 -7.49 22.66
N SER A 157 -15.05 -6.80 22.89
CA SER A 157 -15.37 -5.51 22.32
C SER A 157 -15.64 -4.46 23.40
N GLN A 158 -15.89 -3.20 23.01
CA GLN A 158 -16.24 -2.12 23.93
C GLN A 158 -17.48 -2.47 24.78
N THR A 159 -18.50 -3.06 24.20
CA THR A 159 -19.77 -3.37 24.88
C THR A 159 -19.89 -4.81 25.37
N ALA A 160 -18.87 -5.65 25.09
CA ALA A 160 -18.79 -7.04 25.51
C ALA A 160 -17.33 -7.40 25.78
N GLY A 161 -16.78 -6.86 26.88
CA GLY A 161 -15.40 -7.04 27.30
C GLY A 161 -15.22 -8.23 28.24
N LEU A 162 -14.04 -8.82 28.22
CA LEU A 162 -13.61 -9.90 29.11
C LEU A 162 -12.25 -9.51 29.72
N TYR A 163 -12.11 -9.60 31.06
CA TYR A 163 -10.84 -9.38 31.74
C TYR A 163 -10.54 -10.52 32.69
N PHE A 164 -9.38 -11.12 32.60
CA PHE A 164 -9.04 -12.34 33.33
C PHE A 164 -7.58 -12.37 33.80
N GLY A 165 -7.35 -13.06 34.91
CA GLY A 165 -6.04 -13.16 35.54
C GLY A 165 -5.60 -11.85 36.21
N GLY A 166 -4.30 -11.73 36.45
CA GLY A 166 -3.66 -10.54 36.97
C GLY A 166 -3.27 -10.64 38.46
N ILE A 167 -2.55 -9.62 38.94
CA ILE A 167 -2.15 -9.51 40.36
C ILE A 167 -3.33 -8.96 41.16
N GLY A 168 -3.56 -9.53 42.33
CA GLY A 168 -4.68 -9.26 43.22
C GLY A 168 -5.54 -10.50 43.35
N ASP A 169 -6.24 -10.86 42.31
CA ASP A 169 -7.00 -12.12 42.21
C ASP A 169 -6.61 -12.81 40.91
N THR A 170 -5.70 -13.76 40.99
CA THR A 170 -4.92 -14.28 39.89
C THR A 170 -5.68 -15.18 38.92
N ASP A 171 -6.83 -15.74 39.33
CA ASP A 171 -7.70 -16.61 38.53
C ASP A 171 -9.02 -15.93 38.14
N ALA A 172 -9.36 -14.78 38.74
CA ALA A 172 -10.63 -14.10 38.53
C ALA A 172 -10.87 -13.71 37.06
N THR A 173 -12.11 -13.89 36.65
CA THR A 173 -12.63 -13.43 35.35
C THR A 173 -13.84 -12.53 35.59
N GLU A 174 -13.87 -11.42 34.85
CA GLU A 174 -15.01 -10.51 34.82
C GLU A 174 -15.46 -10.22 33.41
N GLU A 175 -16.76 -10.09 33.23
CA GLU A 175 -17.43 -9.77 31.96
C GLU A 175 -18.07 -8.39 32.02
N TYR A 176 -17.85 -7.57 31.00
CA TYR A 176 -18.43 -6.26 30.79
C TYR A 176 -19.59 -6.30 29.81
N ASN A 177 -20.72 -5.72 30.13
CA ASN A 177 -21.91 -5.72 29.31
C ASN A 177 -22.19 -4.36 28.61
N GLY A 178 -21.20 -3.47 28.54
CA GLY A 178 -21.34 -2.10 28.04
C GLY A 178 -21.80 -1.10 29.13
N ALA A 179 -22.04 -1.56 30.37
CA ALA A 179 -22.46 -0.71 31.48
C ALA A 179 -21.84 -1.11 32.80
N SER A 180 -21.61 -2.39 33.06
CA SER A 180 -21.11 -2.89 34.36
C SER A 180 -20.33 -4.17 34.21
N TRP A 181 -19.46 -4.45 35.16
CA TRP A 181 -18.70 -5.69 35.28
C TRP A 181 -19.40 -6.70 36.18
N THR A 182 -19.39 -7.96 35.80
CA THR A 182 -19.89 -9.10 36.58
C THR A 182 -18.83 -10.19 36.63
N THR A 183 -18.66 -10.82 37.80
CA THR A 183 -17.78 -11.98 37.98
C THR A 183 -18.30 -13.16 37.19
N SER A 184 -17.41 -13.93 36.57
CA SER A 184 -17.71 -15.13 35.82
C SER A 184 -16.79 -16.29 36.24
N GLY A 185 -16.79 -17.41 35.46
CA GLY A 185 -15.97 -18.57 35.79
C GLY A 185 -14.49 -18.27 35.77
N ASN A 186 -13.77 -18.63 36.82
CA ASN A 186 -12.36 -18.39 37.02
C ASN A 186 -11.48 -19.25 36.11
N LEU A 187 -10.27 -18.78 35.77
CA LEU A 187 -9.21 -19.60 35.18
C LEU A 187 -8.94 -20.84 36.03
N ASN A 188 -8.64 -21.99 35.41
CA ASN A 188 -8.27 -23.19 36.16
C ASN A 188 -6.94 -23.01 36.92
N THR A 189 -6.07 -22.15 36.40
CA THR A 189 -4.81 -21.80 37.08
C THR A 189 -4.60 -20.28 37.02
N GLY A 190 -4.56 -19.66 38.20
CA GLY A 190 -4.29 -18.23 38.31
C GLY A 190 -2.91 -17.85 37.83
N ARG A 191 -2.81 -16.77 37.03
CA ARG A 191 -1.55 -16.30 36.43
C ARG A 191 -1.62 -14.83 36.03
N THR A 192 -0.43 -14.25 35.91
CA THR A 192 -0.27 -12.83 35.53
C THR A 192 0.56 -12.70 34.26
N THR A 193 0.56 -11.55 33.63
CA THR A 193 1.36 -11.26 32.41
C THR A 193 1.18 -12.31 31.30
N LEU A 194 -0.05 -12.78 31.16
CA LEU A 194 -0.48 -13.76 30.18
C LEU A 194 -0.90 -13.06 28.89
N GLY A 195 -0.96 -13.79 27.79
CA GLY A 195 -1.58 -13.32 26.54
C GLY A 195 -3.09 -13.57 26.57
N GLY A 196 -3.87 -12.62 26.04
CA GLY A 196 -5.32 -12.73 25.88
C GLY A 196 -5.76 -12.42 24.45
N SER A 197 -6.77 -13.14 23.94
CA SER A 197 -7.39 -12.90 22.64
C SER A 197 -8.81 -13.48 22.59
N GLY A 198 -9.54 -13.25 21.51
CA GLY A 198 -10.90 -13.76 21.33
C GLY A 198 -12.00 -12.75 21.65
N THR A 199 -13.18 -13.26 21.98
CA THR A 199 -14.39 -12.50 22.31
C THR A 199 -14.77 -12.71 23.79
N GLN A 200 -15.77 -11.98 24.28
CA GLN A 200 -16.28 -12.16 25.65
C GLN A 200 -16.74 -13.60 25.92
N THR A 201 -17.41 -14.22 24.96
CA THR A 201 -17.96 -15.59 25.10
C THR A 201 -17.06 -16.70 24.53
N ALA A 202 -15.93 -16.32 23.91
CA ALA A 202 -14.93 -17.23 23.36
C ALA A 202 -13.54 -16.62 23.53
N GLY A 203 -13.07 -16.54 24.77
CA GLY A 203 -11.77 -16.01 25.16
C GLY A 203 -10.67 -17.06 25.14
N LEU A 204 -9.44 -16.65 24.90
CA LEU A 204 -8.23 -17.48 24.96
C LEU A 204 -7.22 -16.85 25.91
N ALA A 205 -6.71 -17.64 26.85
CA ALA A 205 -5.64 -17.29 27.76
C ALA A 205 -4.42 -18.17 27.52
N CYS A 206 -3.24 -17.60 27.24
CA CYS A 206 -2.04 -18.37 26.95
C CYS A 206 -0.79 -17.85 27.68
N GLY A 207 0.09 -18.76 28.11
CA GLY A 207 1.31 -18.44 28.84
C GLY A 207 1.05 -17.75 30.18
N GLY A 208 2.03 -16.97 30.64
CA GLY A 208 1.93 -16.16 31.87
C GLY A 208 3.00 -16.50 32.93
N ASN A 209 2.87 -15.82 34.08
CA ASN A 209 3.71 -16.02 35.25
C ASN A 209 2.92 -16.81 36.32
N PRO A 210 3.46 -17.90 36.90
CA PRO A 210 4.81 -18.45 36.62
C PRO A 210 4.96 -18.88 35.16
N TYR A 211 6.19 -18.93 34.69
CA TYR A 211 6.44 -19.33 33.28
C TYR A 211 5.72 -20.63 32.93
N THR A 212 4.79 -20.57 32.00
CA THR A 212 3.96 -21.71 31.63
C THR A 212 3.70 -21.75 30.12
N THR A 213 3.45 -22.97 29.64
CA THR A 213 2.91 -23.21 28.28
C THR A 213 1.39 -23.29 28.26
N ALA A 214 0.74 -23.25 29.44
CA ALA A 214 -0.70 -23.49 29.56
C ALA A 214 -1.53 -22.54 28.70
N THR A 215 -2.51 -23.12 28.02
CA THR A 215 -3.57 -22.42 27.29
C THR A 215 -4.91 -22.86 27.85
N GLU A 216 -5.81 -21.91 28.04
CA GLU A 216 -7.18 -22.14 28.45
C GLU A 216 -8.15 -21.42 27.52
N GLU A 217 -9.28 -22.05 27.24
CA GLU A 217 -10.37 -21.54 26.42
C GLU A 217 -11.60 -21.26 27.28
N TYR A 218 -12.20 -20.08 27.07
CA TYR A 218 -13.43 -19.65 27.72
C TYR A 218 -14.64 -19.88 26.81
N ASN A 219 -15.72 -20.42 27.36
CA ASN A 219 -16.94 -20.72 26.61
C ASN A 219 -18.14 -19.80 26.95
N GLY A 220 -17.88 -18.67 27.60
CA GLY A 220 -18.92 -17.75 28.09
C GLY A 220 -19.37 -18.05 29.50
N ALA A 221 -18.85 -19.11 30.18
CA ALA A 221 -19.21 -19.46 31.55
C ALA A 221 -18.05 -20.07 32.35
N ALA A 222 -17.15 -20.81 31.69
CA ALA A 222 -16.04 -21.50 32.32
C ALA A 222 -14.83 -21.61 31.40
N TRP A 223 -13.65 -21.74 32.00
CA TRP A 223 -12.39 -22.01 31.34
C TRP A 223 -12.10 -23.51 31.28
N ALA A 224 -11.58 -23.97 30.15
CA ALA A 224 -11.13 -25.33 29.94
C ALA A 224 -9.69 -25.34 29.39
N ALA A 225 -8.87 -26.29 29.84
CA ALA A 225 -7.52 -26.46 29.32
C ALA A 225 -7.54 -26.88 27.85
N SER A 226 -6.63 -26.32 27.06
CA SER A 226 -6.47 -26.60 25.64
C SER A 226 -5.01 -26.83 25.26
N GLY A 227 -4.68 -26.93 23.94
CA GLY A 227 -3.32 -27.19 23.46
C GLY A 227 -2.31 -26.17 23.94
N SER A 228 -1.21 -26.64 24.52
CA SER A 228 -0.17 -25.81 25.12
C SER A 228 0.72 -25.12 24.10
N LEU A 229 1.24 -23.91 24.41
CA LEU A 229 2.36 -23.28 23.71
C LEU A 229 3.56 -24.24 23.62
N ASN A 230 4.33 -24.15 22.55
CA ASN A 230 5.57 -24.92 22.43
C ASN A 230 6.68 -24.41 23.35
N THR A 231 6.64 -23.14 23.73
CA THR A 231 7.62 -22.50 24.60
C THR A 231 6.95 -21.77 25.75
N ALA A 232 7.33 -22.10 27.00
CA ALA A 232 6.85 -21.41 28.19
C ALA A 232 7.32 -19.96 28.19
N ARG A 233 6.38 -19.00 28.32
CA ARG A 233 6.71 -17.55 28.33
C ARG A 233 5.67 -16.73 29.06
N LYS A 234 6.14 -15.58 29.59
CA LYS A 234 5.32 -14.53 30.17
C LYS A 234 5.55 -13.19 29.49
N GLY A 235 4.67 -12.22 29.67
CA GLY A 235 4.77 -10.92 28.99
C GLY A 235 4.78 -11.06 27.47
N LEU A 236 4.20 -12.15 26.97
CA LEU A 236 3.93 -12.36 25.56
C LEU A 236 2.70 -11.53 25.15
N THR A 237 2.57 -11.34 23.87
CA THR A 237 1.40 -10.67 23.30
C THR A 237 0.66 -11.66 22.42
N SER A 238 -0.68 -11.69 22.46
CA SER A 238 -1.49 -12.54 21.59
C SER A 238 -2.66 -11.78 21.00
N SER A 239 -3.04 -12.09 19.75
CA SER A 239 -4.11 -11.45 19.00
C SER A 239 -4.86 -12.47 18.16
N GLY A 240 -6.11 -12.17 17.76
CA GLY A 240 -6.97 -13.03 16.99
C GLY A 240 -8.16 -13.59 17.75
N LEU A 241 -8.73 -14.66 17.24
CA LEU A 241 -9.88 -15.37 17.81
C LEU A 241 -9.44 -16.55 18.68
N GLN A 242 -10.35 -17.08 19.51
CA GLN A 242 -10.10 -18.31 20.27
C GLN A 242 -9.68 -19.47 19.40
N THR A 243 -10.32 -19.64 18.23
CA THR A 243 -10.04 -20.72 17.27
C THR A 243 -8.91 -20.42 16.30
N ALA A 244 -8.35 -19.20 16.32
CA ALA A 244 -7.29 -18.77 15.41
C ALA A 244 -6.55 -17.59 16.02
N SER A 245 -5.53 -17.87 16.84
CA SER A 245 -4.75 -16.85 17.55
C SER A 245 -3.27 -16.90 17.17
N ILE A 246 -2.60 -15.75 17.24
CA ILE A 246 -1.15 -15.62 17.09
C ILE A 246 -0.55 -15.08 18.39
N ALA A 247 0.55 -15.68 18.85
CA ALA A 247 1.29 -15.25 20.02
C ALA A 247 2.75 -14.96 19.65
N PHE A 248 3.28 -13.82 20.07
CA PHE A 248 4.63 -13.41 19.71
C PHE A 248 5.36 -12.72 20.87
N GLY A 249 6.69 -12.78 20.82
CA GLY A 249 7.55 -12.18 21.84
C GLY A 249 7.39 -12.82 23.23
N GLY A 250 7.69 -12.03 24.26
CA GLY A 250 7.64 -12.44 25.66
C GLY A 250 9.01 -12.71 26.26
N LEU A 251 9.00 -13.20 27.50
CA LEU A 251 10.18 -13.58 28.28
C LEU A 251 10.18 -15.09 28.52
N VAL A 252 11.33 -15.74 28.38
CA VAL A 252 11.48 -17.19 28.53
C VAL A 252 12.32 -17.54 29.77
N PRO A 253 12.03 -18.70 30.43
CA PRO A 253 12.83 -19.17 31.56
C PRO A 253 14.22 -19.65 31.11
N PRO A 254 15.21 -19.81 32.06
CA PRO A 254 15.12 -19.39 33.46
C PRO A 254 15.51 -17.93 33.68
N SER A 255 16.21 -17.31 32.73
CA SER A 255 16.82 -16.00 32.87
C SER A 255 15.85 -14.82 32.69
N GLY A 256 14.65 -15.05 32.12
CA GLY A 256 13.78 -13.98 31.69
C GLY A 256 14.30 -13.27 30.43
N ALA A 257 15.08 -13.96 29.62
CA ALA A 257 15.52 -13.46 28.33
C ALA A 257 14.31 -13.20 27.42
N ARG A 258 14.34 -12.10 26.66
CA ARG A 258 13.29 -11.82 25.69
C ARG A 258 13.43 -12.75 24.49
N THR A 259 12.31 -13.10 23.90
CA THR A 259 12.26 -13.90 22.67
C THR A 259 11.59 -13.11 21.56
N ASN A 260 11.91 -13.44 20.33
CA ASN A 260 11.27 -12.95 19.11
C ASN A 260 10.37 -14.02 18.46
N ALA A 261 10.20 -15.18 19.13
CA ALA A 261 9.44 -16.31 18.60
C ALA A 261 7.97 -15.95 18.37
N THR A 262 7.41 -16.54 17.31
CA THR A 262 6.00 -16.46 16.95
C THR A 262 5.42 -17.86 16.95
N GLU A 263 4.20 -18.01 17.49
CA GLU A 263 3.42 -19.26 17.44
C GLU A 263 1.98 -18.93 17.01
N THR A 264 1.37 -19.79 16.21
CA THR A 264 -0.02 -19.67 15.77
C THR A 264 -0.86 -20.81 16.31
N TYR A 265 -2.08 -20.50 16.73
CA TYR A 265 -3.07 -21.43 17.28
C TYR A 265 -4.18 -21.70 16.27
N ASP A 266 -4.56 -22.96 16.11
CA ASP A 266 -5.58 -23.40 15.17
C ASP A 266 -6.93 -23.78 15.82
N GLY A 267 -7.13 -23.44 17.10
CA GLY A 267 -8.28 -23.86 17.90
C GLY A 267 -8.06 -25.18 18.65
N THR A 268 -6.89 -25.82 18.49
CA THR A 268 -6.58 -27.11 19.13
C THR A 268 -5.13 -27.16 19.60
N SER A 269 -4.20 -26.65 18.81
CA SER A 269 -2.76 -26.75 19.04
C SER A 269 -2.01 -25.50 18.60
N TRP A 270 -0.86 -25.26 19.22
CA TRP A 270 0.07 -24.21 18.81
C TRP A 270 1.16 -24.76 17.89
N THR A 271 1.40 -24.04 16.83
CA THR A 271 2.49 -24.32 15.85
C THR A 271 3.50 -23.18 15.89
N THR A 272 4.79 -23.50 16.02
CA THR A 272 5.86 -22.51 15.94
C THR A 272 6.00 -22.03 14.49
N SER A 273 5.88 -20.72 14.27
CA SER A 273 6.12 -20.10 12.98
C SER A 273 7.61 -20.10 12.65
N PRO A 274 8.02 -20.35 11.41
CA PRO A 274 9.42 -20.26 10.98
C PRO A 274 9.95 -18.82 10.98
N VAL A 275 9.06 -17.80 11.02
CA VAL A 275 9.42 -16.38 11.02
C VAL A 275 9.24 -15.77 12.41
N THR A 276 10.12 -14.85 12.74
CA THR A 276 10.20 -14.24 14.05
C THR A 276 10.22 -12.72 13.92
N LEU A 277 9.86 -12.00 15.00
CA LEU A 277 10.09 -10.57 15.10
C LEU A 277 11.56 -10.24 14.84
N ALA A 278 11.84 -9.10 14.24
CA ALA A 278 13.22 -8.64 13.99
C ALA A 278 14.00 -8.44 15.29
N ALA A 279 13.32 -7.99 16.36
CA ALA A 279 13.93 -7.83 17.67
C ALA A 279 13.15 -8.60 18.75
N ALA A 280 13.87 -9.34 19.58
CA ALA A 280 13.30 -10.00 20.75
C ALA A 280 12.72 -8.95 21.73
N ARG A 281 11.42 -9.05 22.00
CA ARG A 281 10.69 -8.08 22.83
C ARG A 281 9.56 -8.73 23.65
N GLY A 282 9.16 -8.07 24.72
CA GLY A 282 7.95 -8.41 25.47
C GLY A 282 7.15 -7.16 25.81
N GLU A 283 5.95 -7.35 26.36
CA GLU A 283 5.09 -6.27 26.84
C GLU A 283 4.72 -5.26 25.74
N ALA A 284 4.52 -5.74 24.51
CA ALA A 284 4.17 -4.96 23.32
C ALA A 284 2.66 -4.80 23.15
N GLY A 285 2.24 -3.79 22.38
CA GLY A 285 0.87 -3.65 21.89
C GLY A 285 0.60 -4.58 20.69
N ARG A 286 -0.68 -4.80 20.40
CA ARG A 286 -1.15 -5.77 19.39
C ARG A 286 -2.36 -5.31 18.61
N ALA A 287 -2.57 -5.93 17.44
CA ALA A 287 -3.86 -6.02 16.73
C ALA A 287 -3.80 -7.13 15.68
N GLY A 288 -4.94 -7.48 15.06
CA GLY A 288 -5.00 -8.34 13.89
C GLY A 288 -5.24 -9.82 14.19
N THR A 289 -4.97 -10.66 13.18
CA THR A 289 -5.29 -12.09 13.12
C THR A 289 -4.07 -12.97 12.91
N THR A 290 -4.26 -14.29 12.80
CA THR A 290 -3.21 -15.27 12.44
C THR A 290 -2.64 -15.10 11.03
N SER A 291 -3.27 -14.32 10.18
CA SER A 291 -2.79 -14.04 8.82
C SER A 291 -2.31 -12.59 8.63
N SER A 292 -2.66 -11.70 9.56
CA SER A 292 -2.36 -10.28 9.45
C SER A 292 -2.36 -9.69 10.87
N ALA A 293 -1.18 -9.61 11.51
CA ALA A 293 -1.05 -9.12 12.88
C ALA A 293 -0.09 -7.92 12.97
N LEU A 294 -0.30 -7.09 13.98
CA LEU A 294 0.50 -5.92 14.31
C LEU A 294 1.14 -6.09 15.69
N CYS A 295 2.43 -5.81 15.78
CA CYS A 295 3.19 -5.73 17.03
C CYS A 295 3.84 -4.34 17.11
N PHE A 296 3.58 -3.58 18.17
CA PHE A 296 4.16 -2.25 18.30
C PHE A 296 4.64 -1.96 19.75
N GLY A 297 5.69 -1.14 19.83
CA GLY A 297 6.29 -0.80 21.12
C GLY A 297 6.89 -2.00 21.84
N GLY A 298 6.81 -1.98 23.16
CA GLY A 298 7.31 -3.04 24.03
C GLY A 298 8.72 -2.77 24.59
N TYR A 299 9.33 -3.81 25.15
CA TYR A 299 10.62 -3.74 25.84
C TYR A 299 11.63 -4.68 25.22
N ILE A 300 12.74 -4.14 24.73
CA ILE A 300 13.88 -4.84 24.12
C ILE A 300 15.10 -4.78 25.04
N SER A 301 16.23 -5.39 24.66
CA SER A 301 17.45 -5.43 25.49
C SER A 301 18.00 -4.06 25.88
N THR A 302 17.74 -3.03 25.08
CA THR A 302 18.25 -1.66 25.29
C THR A 302 17.26 -0.70 25.94
N GLY A 303 16.03 -1.15 26.28
CA GLY A 303 15.00 -0.32 26.87
C GLY A 303 13.65 -0.42 26.15
N VAL A 304 12.77 0.57 26.33
CA VAL A 304 11.51 0.65 25.58
C VAL A 304 11.78 0.96 24.10
N THR A 305 10.91 0.47 23.22
CA THR A 305 11.02 0.70 21.79
C THR A 305 9.75 1.33 21.22
N ALA A 306 9.90 2.10 20.13
CA ALA A 306 8.79 2.57 19.30
C ALA A 306 8.55 1.67 18.08
N ALA A 307 9.42 0.68 17.85
CA ALA A 307 9.38 -0.13 16.63
C ALA A 307 8.04 -0.87 16.48
N THR A 308 7.54 -0.84 15.26
CA THR A 308 6.34 -1.56 14.84
C THR A 308 6.73 -2.61 13.82
N GLU A 309 6.10 -3.76 13.91
CA GLU A 309 6.27 -4.85 12.96
C GLU A 309 4.89 -5.40 12.56
N GLU A 310 4.75 -5.70 11.28
CA GLU A 310 3.56 -6.25 10.64
C GLU A 310 3.80 -7.69 10.23
N TYR A 311 2.97 -8.61 10.72
CA TYR A 311 2.96 -10.00 10.30
C TYR A 311 1.98 -10.19 9.16
N ASN A 312 2.46 -10.74 8.07
CA ASN A 312 1.65 -11.09 6.92
C ASN A 312 1.86 -12.56 6.56
N LYS A 313 0.75 -13.26 6.35
CA LYS A 313 0.73 -14.64 5.89
C LYS A 313 -0.11 -14.71 4.63
N THR A 314 0.51 -15.07 3.52
CA THR A 314 -0.12 -15.10 2.21
C THR A 314 0.37 -16.25 1.37
N SER A 315 -0.47 -16.75 0.48
CA SER A 315 -0.09 -17.69 -0.58
C SER A 315 0.31 -16.97 -1.88
N ASN A 316 0.16 -15.64 -1.94
CA ASN A 316 0.48 -14.87 -3.13
C ASN A 316 1.91 -14.36 -3.11
N LEU A 317 2.64 -14.64 -4.16
CA LEU A 317 3.92 -14.01 -4.45
C LEU A 317 3.65 -12.65 -5.11
N VAL A 318 4.06 -11.57 -4.46
CA VAL A 318 4.02 -10.22 -5.03
C VAL A 318 5.33 -9.98 -5.77
N THR A 319 5.22 -9.74 -7.07
CA THR A 319 6.35 -9.31 -7.90
C THR A 319 6.27 -7.81 -8.05
N ALA A 320 7.28 -7.10 -7.56
CA ALA A 320 7.35 -5.65 -7.70
C ALA A 320 7.34 -5.23 -9.17
N GLY A 321 6.72 -4.09 -9.46
CA GLY A 321 6.76 -3.50 -10.79
C GLY A 321 8.20 -3.23 -11.23
N ALA A 322 8.44 -3.22 -12.54
CA ALA A 322 9.76 -2.99 -13.10
C ALA A 322 9.70 -2.38 -14.50
N TRP A 323 10.73 -1.61 -14.86
CA TRP A 323 11.02 -1.20 -16.23
C TRP A 323 12.00 -2.18 -16.86
N SER A 324 11.74 -2.55 -18.10
CA SER A 324 12.63 -3.39 -18.92
C SER A 324 12.87 -2.73 -20.27
N SER A 325 14.11 -2.80 -20.77
CA SER A 325 14.44 -2.35 -22.13
C SER A 325 13.87 -3.32 -23.15
N THR A 326 13.31 -2.78 -24.23
CA THR A 326 12.85 -3.55 -25.39
C THR A 326 13.51 -3.03 -26.66
N THR A 327 13.07 -3.48 -27.84
CA THR A 327 13.63 -3.06 -29.13
C THR A 327 13.55 -1.54 -29.29
N ASN A 328 14.68 -0.93 -29.63
CA ASN A 328 14.77 0.51 -29.80
C ASN A 328 14.09 0.98 -31.10
N MET A 329 13.61 2.23 -31.10
CA MET A 329 13.15 2.93 -32.29
C MET A 329 14.22 2.94 -33.39
N ASN A 330 13.80 3.00 -34.65
CA ASN A 330 14.73 3.11 -35.81
C ASN A 330 15.46 4.46 -35.81
N THR A 331 14.78 5.53 -35.37
CA THR A 331 15.32 6.89 -35.35
C THR A 331 15.41 7.45 -33.93
N ALA A 332 16.59 7.94 -33.54
CA ALA A 332 16.78 8.65 -32.30
C ALA A 332 16.06 10.01 -32.35
N THR A 333 14.98 10.16 -31.60
CA THR A 333 14.06 11.31 -31.69
C THR A 333 13.68 11.84 -30.31
N GLN A 334 13.73 13.16 -30.14
CA GLN A 334 13.02 13.85 -29.07
C GLN A 334 11.55 13.93 -29.45
N VAL A 335 10.72 13.07 -28.88
CA VAL A 335 9.33 12.85 -29.34
C VAL A 335 8.39 13.96 -28.90
N TYR A 336 8.67 14.61 -27.73
CA TYR A 336 7.88 15.74 -27.20
C TYR A 336 6.36 15.43 -27.11
N LYS A 337 5.99 14.24 -26.60
CA LYS A 337 4.59 13.79 -26.48
C LYS A 337 3.85 13.53 -27.80
N GLY A 338 4.54 13.46 -28.92
CA GLY A 338 3.98 13.01 -30.19
C GLY A 338 3.80 11.49 -30.20
N SER A 339 2.79 10.98 -29.47
CA SER A 339 2.54 9.54 -29.35
C SER A 339 1.06 9.21 -29.22
N SER A 340 0.71 7.95 -29.49
CA SER A 340 -0.60 7.39 -29.22
C SER A 340 -0.74 7.10 -27.73
N THR A 341 -1.36 8.02 -26.97
CA THR A 341 -1.45 7.96 -25.51
C THR A 341 -2.23 6.76 -24.97
N THR A 342 -3.11 6.17 -25.78
CA THR A 342 -3.87 4.95 -25.47
C THR A 342 -3.31 3.70 -26.16
N GLY A 343 -2.11 3.79 -26.75
CA GLY A 343 -1.37 2.63 -27.23
C GLY A 343 -1.05 1.65 -26.12
N THR A 344 -0.65 0.44 -26.48
CA THR A 344 -0.24 -0.61 -25.56
C THR A 344 1.21 -1.00 -25.79
N GLN A 345 1.81 -1.81 -24.94
CA GLN A 345 3.14 -2.38 -25.15
C GLN A 345 3.26 -3.20 -26.44
N THR A 346 2.15 -3.60 -27.03
CA THR A 346 2.13 -4.37 -28.30
C THR A 346 1.55 -3.59 -29.47
N ALA A 347 1.12 -2.35 -29.27
CA ALA A 347 0.52 -1.51 -30.29
C ALA A 347 0.70 -0.04 -29.92
N PHE A 348 1.88 0.52 -30.19
CA PHE A 348 2.27 1.88 -29.81
C PHE A 348 2.84 2.63 -31.02
N ARG A 349 2.63 3.95 -31.04
CA ARG A 349 3.06 4.81 -32.14
C ARG A 349 3.69 6.08 -31.61
N VAL A 350 4.75 6.53 -32.25
CA VAL A 350 5.35 7.85 -32.06
C VAL A 350 5.45 8.58 -33.40
N PHE A 351 5.26 9.89 -33.37
CA PHE A 351 5.25 10.71 -34.57
C PHE A 351 5.77 12.14 -34.31
N GLY A 352 6.41 12.72 -35.30
CA GLY A 352 7.02 14.05 -35.20
C GLY A 352 8.17 14.11 -34.23
N GLY A 353 8.50 15.31 -33.77
CA GLY A 353 9.57 15.56 -32.81
C GLY A 353 10.80 16.23 -33.44
N TYR A 354 11.96 15.99 -32.83
CA TYR A 354 13.21 16.63 -33.23
C TYR A 354 14.37 15.62 -33.25
N THR A 355 15.11 15.63 -34.37
CA THR A 355 16.36 14.87 -34.54
C THR A 355 17.54 15.86 -34.57
N THR A 356 17.93 16.31 -35.75
CA THR A 356 18.79 17.48 -36.00
C THR A 356 17.98 18.66 -36.53
N ALA A 357 16.73 18.41 -36.90
CA ALA A 357 15.69 19.34 -37.34
C ALA A 357 14.32 18.80 -36.91
N ASN A 358 13.27 19.62 -37.08
CA ASN A 358 11.90 19.10 -36.94
C ASN A 358 11.69 17.91 -37.89
N THR A 359 11.04 16.87 -37.43
CA THR A 359 10.77 15.67 -38.22
C THR A 359 9.28 15.40 -38.37
N ALA A 360 8.89 14.78 -39.46
CA ALA A 360 7.53 14.28 -39.70
C ALA A 360 7.43 12.76 -39.49
N LYS A 361 8.53 12.10 -39.16
CA LYS A 361 8.61 10.64 -39.04
C LYS A 361 7.53 10.07 -38.14
N ASN A 362 7.03 8.91 -38.57
CA ASN A 362 6.02 8.14 -37.87
C ASN A 362 6.50 6.70 -37.77
N GLU A 363 6.73 6.25 -36.56
CA GLU A 363 7.17 4.88 -36.28
C GLU A 363 6.14 4.15 -35.42
N ALA A 364 5.85 2.90 -35.77
CA ALA A 364 4.89 2.01 -35.13
C ALA A 364 5.60 0.83 -34.47
N PHE A 365 5.25 0.51 -33.23
CA PHE A 365 5.74 -0.63 -32.46
C PHE A 365 4.66 -1.71 -32.34
N ASN A 366 4.99 -2.95 -32.67
CA ASN A 366 4.08 -4.09 -32.67
C ASN A 366 4.28 -5.05 -31.47
N GLY A 367 5.02 -4.63 -30.45
CA GLY A 367 5.42 -5.47 -29.31
C GLY A 367 6.76 -6.18 -29.50
N ALA A 368 7.35 -6.15 -30.69
CA ALA A 368 8.63 -6.79 -30.97
C ALA A 368 9.58 -5.89 -31.76
N THR A 369 9.07 -5.17 -32.78
CA THR A 369 9.87 -4.35 -33.69
C THR A 369 9.21 -3.02 -33.98
N TRP A 370 10.02 -2.03 -34.31
CA TRP A 370 9.59 -0.74 -34.82
C TRP A 370 9.60 -0.74 -36.35
N THR A 371 8.57 -0.18 -36.95
CA THR A 371 8.42 -0.03 -38.40
C THR A 371 8.14 1.43 -38.72
N GLU A 372 8.87 1.99 -39.69
CA GLU A 372 8.57 3.32 -40.23
C GLU A 372 7.34 3.21 -41.15
N GLU A 373 6.36 4.07 -40.94
CA GLU A 373 5.13 4.14 -41.74
C GLU A 373 4.98 5.52 -42.37
N ALA A 374 3.84 5.81 -42.99
CA ALA A 374 3.65 7.07 -43.70
C ALA A 374 3.85 8.27 -42.76
N ASP A 375 4.72 9.17 -43.15
CA ASP A 375 5.07 10.38 -42.40
C ASP A 375 3.89 11.35 -42.31
N MET A 376 3.90 12.20 -41.27
CA MET A 376 3.02 13.36 -41.17
C MET A 376 3.25 14.31 -42.35
N ASN A 377 2.23 15.07 -42.74
CA ASN A 377 2.37 16.06 -43.82
C ASN A 377 3.29 17.24 -43.40
N THR A 378 3.36 17.55 -42.12
CA THR A 378 4.09 18.72 -41.60
C THR A 378 5.07 18.34 -40.50
N ALA A 379 6.36 18.53 -40.74
CA ALA A 379 7.43 18.28 -39.78
C ALA A 379 7.42 19.30 -38.62
N ARG A 380 7.29 18.84 -37.39
CA ARG A 380 7.22 19.72 -36.22
C ARG A 380 7.62 19.02 -34.90
N ARG A 381 7.96 19.80 -33.89
CA ARG A 381 8.30 19.34 -32.53
C ARG A 381 7.44 20.02 -31.47
N GLY A 382 7.44 19.50 -30.25
CA GLY A 382 6.68 20.09 -29.14
C GLY A 382 5.18 20.05 -29.34
N GLN A 383 4.71 19.16 -30.24
CA GLN A 383 3.30 18.92 -30.52
C GLN A 383 2.64 18.15 -29.36
N GLY A 384 1.30 18.22 -29.31
CA GLY A 384 0.49 17.29 -28.56
C GLY A 384 0.17 16.05 -29.42
N GLY A 385 0.12 14.89 -28.78
CA GLY A 385 -0.32 13.64 -29.38
C GLY A 385 -1.38 12.98 -28.52
N SER A 386 -2.35 12.32 -29.15
CA SER A 386 -3.38 11.54 -28.49
C SER A 386 -3.88 10.42 -29.37
N GLY A 387 -4.70 9.53 -28.79
CA GLY A 387 -5.37 8.48 -29.53
C GLY A 387 -4.70 7.12 -29.47
N SER A 388 -5.23 6.19 -30.28
CA SER A 388 -4.83 4.79 -30.34
C SER A 388 -3.78 4.52 -31.43
N PHE A 389 -3.34 3.28 -31.49
CA PHE A 389 -2.41 2.81 -32.53
C PHE A 389 -2.95 3.02 -33.96
N THR A 390 -4.25 2.80 -34.19
CA THR A 390 -4.89 2.88 -35.50
C THR A 390 -5.61 4.21 -35.78
N SER A 391 -5.81 5.05 -34.75
CA SER A 391 -6.49 6.34 -34.86
C SER A 391 -5.86 7.32 -33.89
N ALA A 392 -4.97 8.17 -34.38
CA ALA A 392 -4.21 9.13 -33.58
C ALA A 392 -4.36 10.54 -34.12
N LEU A 393 -4.21 11.51 -33.24
CA LEU A 393 -4.25 12.93 -33.54
C LEU A 393 -2.93 13.60 -33.13
N CYS A 394 -2.37 14.39 -34.02
CA CYS A 394 -1.23 15.26 -33.76
C CYS A 394 -1.66 16.72 -33.93
N TYR A 395 -1.43 17.55 -32.91
CA TYR A 395 -1.92 18.94 -32.93
C TYR A 395 -0.92 19.92 -32.31
N GLY A 396 -0.94 21.14 -32.83
CA GLY A 396 -0.02 22.18 -32.43
C GLY A 396 1.43 21.84 -32.76
N GLY A 397 2.33 22.41 -32.00
CA GLY A 397 3.78 22.19 -32.15
C GLY A 397 4.55 23.43 -32.52
N PHE A 398 5.86 23.26 -32.70
CA PHE A 398 6.78 24.34 -33.02
C PHE A 398 7.24 24.26 -34.48
N ILE A 399 6.68 25.17 -35.26
CA ILE A 399 7.19 25.69 -36.51
C ILE A 399 7.21 27.19 -36.28
N PRO A 400 8.37 27.87 -36.28
CA PRO A 400 8.43 29.26 -35.78
C PRO A 400 7.35 30.18 -36.38
N PRO A 401 6.59 30.92 -35.57
CA PRO A 401 6.70 31.07 -34.08
C PRO A 401 5.94 30.00 -33.26
N GLY A 402 5.13 29.17 -33.86
CA GLY A 402 4.27 28.13 -33.31
C GLY A 402 3.12 27.86 -34.28
N THR A 403 2.54 26.66 -34.24
CA THR A 403 1.49 26.28 -35.19
C THR A 403 0.26 25.72 -34.52
N GLY A 404 -0.92 25.88 -35.14
CA GLY A 404 -2.16 25.23 -34.76
C GLY A 404 -2.44 23.94 -35.51
N VAL A 405 -1.61 23.59 -36.51
CA VAL A 405 -1.86 22.48 -37.44
C VAL A 405 -2.25 21.21 -36.73
N THR A 406 -3.36 20.63 -37.16
CA THR A 406 -3.89 19.37 -36.68
C THR A 406 -3.90 18.35 -37.81
N GLU A 407 -3.32 17.18 -37.53
CA GLU A 407 -3.34 16.05 -38.47
C GLU A 407 -3.87 14.79 -37.78
N GLU A 408 -4.67 14.01 -38.48
CA GLU A 408 -5.23 12.75 -38.02
C GLU A 408 -4.65 11.57 -38.77
N TRP A 409 -4.27 10.54 -38.03
CA TRP A 409 -3.87 9.22 -38.55
C TRP A 409 -5.10 8.29 -38.60
N ASN A 410 -5.37 7.72 -39.76
CA ASN A 410 -6.51 6.83 -40.01
C ASN A 410 -6.16 5.33 -40.04
N GLY A 411 -4.96 4.96 -39.62
CA GLY A 411 -4.42 3.60 -39.73
C GLY A 411 -3.53 3.38 -40.95
N THR A 412 -3.47 4.32 -41.90
CA THR A 412 -2.72 4.17 -43.15
C THR A 412 -1.97 5.45 -43.57
N SER A 413 -2.57 6.62 -43.33
CA SER A 413 -2.02 7.92 -43.72
C SER A 413 -2.46 9.03 -42.82
N TRP A 414 -1.71 10.13 -42.82
CA TRP A 414 -2.05 11.37 -42.15
C TRP A 414 -2.87 12.28 -43.05
N SER A 415 -3.87 12.92 -42.51
CA SER A 415 -4.71 13.91 -43.18
C SER A 415 -4.86 15.16 -42.31
N GLU A 416 -4.74 16.34 -42.95
CA GLU A 416 -4.93 17.64 -42.29
C GLU A 416 -6.40 17.83 -41.87
N LYS A 417 -6.57 18.42 -40.70
CA LYS A 417 -7.88 18.73 -40.08
C LYS A 417 -7.92 20.20 -39.68
N ASN A 418 -9.05 20.62 -39.06
CA ASN A 418 -9.17 21.98 -38.54
C ASN A 418 -8.19 22.25 -37.41
N ASP A 419 -7.49 23.36 -37.49
CA ASP A 419 -6.44 23.76 -36.57
C ASP A 419 -6.94 24.14 -35.19
N LEU A 420 -6.05 24.06 -34.18
CA LEU A 420 -6.25 24.70 -32.88
C LEU A 420 -6.62 26.19 -33.07
N ASN A 421 -7.52 26.70 -32.28
CA ASN A 421 -7.89 28.12 -32.31
C ASN A 421 -6.69 29.04 -31.99
N THR A 422 -5.74 28.54 -31.18
CA THR A 422 -4.50 29.25 -30.89
C THR A 422 -3.31 28.29 -31.10
N GLY A 423 -2.47 28.62 -32.10
CA GLY A 423 -1.25 27.85 -32.36
C GLY A 423 -0.27 27.94 -31.21
N ARG A 424 0.21 26.80 -30.72
CA ARG A 424 1.12 26.69 -29.57
C ARG A 424 1.84 25.34 -29.53
N ASN A 425 2.91 25.26 -28.74
CA ASN A 425 3.70 24.04 -28.52
C ASN A 425 3.78 23.67 -27.02
N SER A 426 4.50 22.62 -26.67
CA SER A 426 4.68 22.14 -25.29
C SER A 426 3.35 21.91 -24.57
N ILE A 427 2.41 21.32 -25.28
CA ILE A 427 1.03 21.11 -24.87
C ILE A 427 0.96 19.88 -23.95
N SER A 428 0.20 19.98 -22.87
CA SER A 428 -0.23 18.82 -22.09
C SER A 428 -1.40 18.15 -22.84
N ALA A 429 -1.14 16.96 -23.38
CA ALA A 429 -2.00 16.31 -24.38
C ALA A 429 -2.64 15.04 -23.82
N THR A 430 -3.94 14.86 -24.06
CA THR A 430 -4.67 13.62 -23.73
C THR A 430 -5.85 13.41 -24.69
N GLY A 431 -6.35 12.17 -24.76
CA GLY A 431 -7.45 11.77 -25.63
C GLY A 431 -7.38 10.28 -25.96
N SER A 432 -8.50 9.68 -26.35
CA SER A 432 -8.62 8.22 -26.51
C SER A 432 -8.54 7.73 -27.96
N ASN A 433 -8.83 8.58 -28.93
CA ASN A 433 -8.74 8.26 -30.37
C ASN A 433 -8.59 9.54 -31.20
N GLY A 434 -8.53 9.43 -32.53
CA GLY A 434 -8.43 10.57 -33.44
C GLY A 434 -9.63 11.52 -33.41
N ASP A 435 -10.78 11.08 -32.90
CA ASP A 435 -12.01 11.89 -32.84
C ASP A 435 -12.14 12.71 -31.57
N ASN A 436 -11.28 12.52 -30.57
CA ASN A 436 -11.34 13.28 -29.32
C ASN A 436 -9.95 13.53 -28.73
N ALA A 437 -9.69 14.75 -28.36
CA ALA A 437 -8.46 15.18 -27.74
C ALA A 437 -8.69 16.40 -26.84
N LEU A 438 -7.86 16.56 -25.82
CA LEU A 438 -7.80 17.73 -24.97
C LEU A 438 -6.39 18.32 -25.02
N ALA A 439 -6.28 19.57 -25.43
CA ALA A 439 -5.06 20.35 -25.48
C ALA A 439 -5.06 21.33 -24.30
N THR A 440 -4.18 21.13 -23.31
CA THR A 440 -4.12 21.96 -22.11
C THR A 440 -2.82 22.72 -22.03
N GLY A 441 -2.90 24.04 -21.80
CA GLY A 441 -1.73 24.90 -21.66
C GLY A 441 -0.88 24.99 -22.91
N GLY A 442 0.40 25.18 -22.75
CA GLY A 442 1.40 25.27 -23.80
C GLY A 442 2.18 26.59 -23.81
N ASN A 443 3.07 26.69 -24.81
CA ASN A 443 3.99 27.80 -24.98
C ASN A 443 3.90 28.42 -26.38
N ASN A 444 4.40 29.66 -26.53
CA ASN A 444 4.42 30.44 -27.79
C ASN A 444 3.03 30.68 -28.40
N PRO A 445 2.11 31.32 -27.64
CA PRO A 445 2.31 31.97 -26.34
C PRO A 445 2.12 31.02 -25.14
N ALA A 446 2.76 31.34 -24.01
CA ALA A 446 2.49 30.67 -22.73
C ALA A 446 1.04 30.92 -22.32
N THR A 447 0.29 29.86 -22.03
CA THR A 447 -1.16 29.97 -21.85
C THR A 447 -1.72 28.96 -20.87
N ALA A 448 -2.90 29.31 -20.29
CA ALA A 448 -3.74 28.41 -19.53
C ALA A 448 -4.91 27.86 -20.39
N ALA A 449 -4.97 28.16 -21.67
CA ALA A 449 -6.05 27.78 -22.56
C ALA A 449 -6.23 26.27 -22.63
N VAL A 450 -7.47 25.82 -22.66
CA VAL A 450 -7.86 24.43 -22.86
C VAL A 450 -8.77 24.39 -24.07
N GLU A 451 -8.44 23.51 -25.01
CA GLU A 451 -9.25 23.25 -26.19
C GLU A 451 -9.55 21.76 -26.32
N GLN A 452 -10.77 21.43 -26.68
CA GLN A 452 -11.24 20.07 -26.91
C GLN A 452 -11.57 19.85 -28.38
N TRP A 453 -11.04 18.77 -28.95
CA TRP A 453 -11.37 18.23 -30.26
C TRP A 453 -12.60 17.32 -30.22
N ASN A 454 -13.52 17.47 -31.15
CA ASN A 454 -14.76 16.68 -31.23
C ASN A 454 -14.85 15.82 -32.50
N GLY A 455 -13.72 15.54 -33.17
CA GLY A 455 -13.67 14.86 -34.45
C GLY A 455 -13.77 15.79 -35.66
N THR A 456 -14.13 17.07 -35.47
CA THR A 456 -14.32 18.02 -36.56
C THR A 456 -13.66 19.38 -36.30
N SER A 457 -13.75 19.89 -35.08
CA SER A 457 -13.24 21.21 -34.72
C SER A 457 -12.78 21.28 -33.26
N TRP A 458 -11.92 22.24 -32.97
CA TRP A 458 -11.49 22.59 -31.63
C TRP A 458 -12.43 23.59 -30.99
N THR A 459 -12.80 23.36 -29.76
CA THR A 459 -13.70 24.22 -28.95
C THR A 459 -13.02 24.58 -27.65
N ALA A 460 -12.98 25.88 -27.33
CA ALA A 460 -12.45 26.36 -26.06
C ALA A 460 -13.25 25.84 -24.87
N LYS A 461 -12.56 25.44 -23.81
CA LYS A 461 -13.10 24.94 -22.54
C LYS A 461 -12.62 25.82 -21.38
N THR A 462 -13.09 25.51 -20.18
CA THR A 462 -12.61 26.14 -18.94
C THR A 462 -11.10 26.06 -18.84
N SER A 463 -10.45 27.21 -18.74
CA SER A 463 -8.98 27.31 -18.67
C SER A 463 -8.41 26.52 -17.49
N TYR A 464 -7.21 26.00 -17.67
CA TYR A 464 -6.41 25.43 -16.57
C TYR A 464 -6.13 26.52 -15.52
N PRO A 465 -6.02 26.18 -14.24
CA PRO A 465 -5.89 27.20 -13.17
C PRO A 465 -4.66 28.12 -13.30
N ILE A 466 -3.60 27.65 -13.96
CA ILE A 466 -2.36 28.42 -14.20
C ILE A 466 -1.90 28.25 -15.65
N SER A 467 -1.07 29.16 -16.15
CA SER A 467 -0.34 28.93 -17.39
C SER A 467 0.64 27.78 -17.19
N VAL A 468 0.47 26.68 -17.92
CA VAL A 468 1.29 25.47 -17.76
C VAL A 468 2.00 25.09 -19.06
N ILE A 469 3.30 24.86 -18.97
CA ILE A 469 4.19 24.47 -20.07
C ILE A 469 4.79 23.11 -19.71
N ASP A 470 4.85 22.17 -20.68
CA ASP A 470 5.38 20.81 -20.48
C ASP A 470 4.75 20.04 -19.32
N GLY A 471 3.48 20.30 -19.00
CA GLY A 471 2.71 19.53 -18.04
C GLY A 471 2.50 18.10 -18.51
N ASN A 472 2.35 17.18 -17.57
CA ASN A 472 2.19 15.76 -17.84
C ASN A 472 0.70 15.40 -17.71
N ALA A 473 0.10 14.86 -18.79
CA ALA A 473 -1.35 14.63 -18.84
C ALA A 473 -1.68 13.16 -19.10
N ALA A 474 -2.76 12.68 -18.49
CA ALA A 474 -3.33 11.35 -18.71
C ALA A 474 -4.86 11.41 -18.64
N GLY A 475 -5.55 10.43 -19.25
CA GLY A 475 -7.00 10.31 -19.24
C GLY A 475 -7.66 10.64 -20.57
N THR A 476 -8.91 11.09 -20.51
CA THR A 476 -9.78 11.36 -21.66
C THR A 476 -10.28 12.80 -21.66
N VAL A 477 -11.06 13.19 -22.68
CA VAL A 477 -11.68 14.52 -22.79
C VAL A 477 -12.74 14.81 -21.71
N THR A 478 -13.23 13.78 -21.04
CA THR A 478 -14.23 13.92 -19.97
C THR A 478 -13.68 13.64 -18.58
N ALA A 479 -12.49 13.06 -18.48
CA ALA A 479 -11.83 12.74 -17.21
C ALA A 479 -10.31 12.70 -17.42
N ALA A 480 -9.62 13.77 -17.10
CA ALA A 480 -8.17 13.88 -17.29
C ALA A 480 -7.47 14.37 -16.02
N VAL A 481 -6.21 14.05 -15.88
CA VAL A 481 -5.31 14.61 -14.88
C VAL A 481 -4.15 15.31 -15.59
N VAL A 482 -3.78 16.49 -15.12
CA VAL A 482 -2.59 17.24 -15.58
C VAL A 482 -1.75 17.59 -14.36
N SER A 483 -0.47 17.20 -14.38
CA SER A 483 0.43 17.32 -13.23
C SER A 483 1.79 17.85 -13.63
N GLY A 484 2.43 18.60 -12.74
CA GLY A 484 3.77 19.13 -12.94
C GLY A 484 3.85 20.14 -14.08
N GLY A 485 4.94 20.09 -14.86
CA GLY A 485 5.28 21.16 -15.79
C GLY A 485 5.85 22.38 -15.07
N TYR A 486 5.85 23.52 -15.74
CA TYR A 486 6.25 24.78 -15.13
C TYR A 486 5.33 25.93 -15.54
N PRO A 487 5.04 26.89 -14.60
CA PRO A 487 4.24 28.07 -14.90
C PRO A 487 5.12 29.17 -15.53
N ALA A 488 4.62 29.83 -16.58
CA ALA A 488 5.30 31.02 -17.09
C ALA A 488 5.11 32.23 -16.16
N PRO A 489 6.13 33.10 -15.99
CA PRO A 489 7.46 33.05 -16.63
C PRO A 489 8.52 32.22 -15.85
N SER A 490 8.17 31.56 -14.77
CA SER A 490 9.12 30.76 -13.97
C SER A 490 9.46 29.46 -14.67
N PRO A 491 10.75 29.12 -14.90
CA PRO A 491 11.15 27.84 -15.46
C PRO A 491 11.20 26.71 -14.42
N ALA A 492 10.86 27.00 -13.16
CA ALA A 492 10.88 25.99 -12.11
C ALA A 492 9.69 25.05 -12.23
N GLY A 493 9.95 23.75 -12.23
CA GLY A 493 8.90 22.72 -12.19
C GLY A 493 8.07 22.82 -10.92
N VAL A 494 6.80 22.44 -11.03
CA VAL A 494 5.84 22.43 -9.92
C VAL A 494 5.33 21.03 -9.65
N THR A 495 4.82 20.80 -8.44
CA THR A 495 4.17 19.54 -8.05
C THR A 495 2.65 19.57 -8.26
N THR A 496 2.09 20.71 -8.67
CA THR A 496 0.64 20.93 -8.79
C THR A 496 0.01 19.89 -9.70
N THR A 497 -1.11 19.34 -9.25
CA THR A 497 -1.98 18.43 -9.99
C THR A 497 -3.38 19.04 -10.03
N ASN A 498 -4.01 18.95 -11.18
CA ASN A 498 -5.43 19.26 -11.32
C ASN A 498 -6.14 18.19 -12.15
N GLU A 499 -7.36 17.90 -11.78
CA GLU A 499 -8.24 16.93 -12.39
C GLU A 499 -9.37 17.63 -13.17
N TRP A 500 -9.61 17.14 -14.38
CA TRP A 500 -10.66 17.57 -15.28
C TRP A 500 -11.85 16.61 -15.25
N ASN A 501 -13.04 17.12 -15.03
CA ASN A 501 -14.29 16.33 -14.98
C ASN A 501 -15.17 16.50 -16.23
N GLY A 502 -14.63 17.05 -17.33
CA GLY A 502 -15.37 17.37 -18.54
C GLY A 502 -15.90 18.81 -18.59
N ALA A 503 -15.92 19.53 -17.44
CA ALA A 503 -16.46 20.88 -17.33
C ALA A 503 -15.56 21.85 -16.54
N SER A 504 -14.91 21.40 -15.48
CA SER A 504 -14.11 22.21 -14.58
C SER A 504 -12.87 21.45 -14.07
N TRP A 505 -11.91 22.22 -13.55
CA TRP A 505 -10.70 21.71 -12.93
C TRP A 505 -10.84 21.75 -11.41
N THR A 506 -10.40 20.67 -10.74
CA THR A 506 -10.28 20.57 -9.28
C THR A 506 -8.85 20.17 -8.91
N ALA A 507 -8.36 20.65 -7.77
CA ALA A 507 -7.04 20.27 -7.29
C ALA A 507 -7.02 18.79 -6.89
N GLY A 508 -6.02 18.05 -7.37
CA GLY A 508 -5.69 16.68 -6.97
C GLY A 508 -4.45 16.63 -6.09
N GLY A 509 -4.08 15.42 -5.62
CA GLY A 509 -2.87 15.21 -4.83
C GLY A 509 -1.60 15.60 -5.61
N PRO A 510 -0.63 16.30 -5.00
CA PRO A 510 0.56 16.79 -5.69
C PRO A 510 1.51 15.65 -6.07
N LEU A 511 2.34 15.87 -7.11
CA LEU A 511 3.49 15.02 -7.40
C LEU A 511 4.44 14.93 -6.20
N VAL A 512 5.05 13.78 -5.97
CA VAL A 512 6.12 13.61 -4.98
C VAL A 512 7.36 14.42 -5.37
N THR A 513 7.68 14.42 -6.67
CA THR A 513 8.81 15.20 -7.25
C THR A 513 8.28 16.07 -8.38
N ALA A 514 8.62 17.36 -8.37
CA ALA A 514 8.27 18.29 -9.44
C ALA A 514 8.96 17.91 -10.75
N ILE A 515 8.20 17.48 -11.75
CA ILE A 515 8.71 17.00 -13.04
C ILE A 515 8.03 17.77 -14.18
N GLN A 516 8.81 18.15 -15.19
CA GLN A 516 8.31 18.70 -16.45
C GLN A 516 8.71 17.80 -17.62
N GLY A 517 7.87 17.71 -18.64
CA GLY A 517 8.18 16.99 -19.89
C GLY A 517 8.40 15.49 -19.71
N ALA A 518 7.75 14.86 -18.73
CA ALA A 518 7.75 13.41 -18.57
C ALA A 518 6.94 12.71 -19.67
N GLY A 519 7.21 11.43 -19.89
CA GLY A 519 6.27 10.54 -20.55
C GLY A 519 5.10 10.26 -19.60
N SER A 520 3.86 10.43 -20.09
CA SER A 520 2.67 10.28 -19.25
C SER A 520 1.53 9.58 -19.99
N SER A 521 0.86 8.63 -19.34
CA SER A 521 -0.30 7.92 -19.86
C SER A 521 -1.10 7.25 -18.76
N GLY A 522 -2.18 6.57 -19.11
CA GLY A 522 -3.14 5.98 -18.18
C GLY A 522 -4.46 6.73 -18.15
N THR A 523 -5.17 6.62 -17.04
CA THR A 523 -6.47 7.30 -16.79
C THR A 523 -6.31 8.43 -15.79
N SER A 524 -7.36 9.23 -15.58
CA SER A 524 -7.38 10.28 -14.55
C SER A 524 -7.24 9.75 -13.12
N THR A 525 -7.59 8.49 -12.89
CA THR A 525 -7.52 7.82 -11.58
C THR A 525 -6.44 6.73 -11.49
N ALA A 526 -5.69 6.50 -12.58
CA ALA A 526 -4.60 5.54 -12.62
C ALA A 526 -3.58 5.97 -13.70
N ALA A 527 -2.79 7.00 -13.41
CA ALA A 527 -1.81 7.57 -14.33
C ALA A 527 -0.37 7.21 -13.93
N LEU A 528 0.50 7.10 -14.93
CA LEU A 528 1.93 6.92 -14.74
C LEU A 528 2.68 8.08 -15.40
N MET A 529 3.59 8.70 -14.64
CA MET A 529 4.48 9.78 -15.06
C MET A 529 5.92 9.32 -14.90
N SER A 530 6.68 9.26 -15.99
CA SER A 530 8.01 8.64 -15.98
C SER A 530 9.05 9.51 -16.66
N GLY A 531 10.23 9.62 -16.05
CA GLY A 531 11.32 10.45 -16.53
C GLY A 531 10.99 11.94 -16.49
N GLY A 532 11.49 12.71 -17.46
CA GLY A 532 11.29 14.15 -17.54
C GLY A 532 12.50 14.94 -17.05
N TYR A 533 12.28 16.21 -16.73
CA TYR A 533 13.32 17.12 -16.29
C TYR A 533 13.03 17.64 -14.87
N VAL A 534 13.99 17.51 -14.00
CA VAL A 534 14.05 18.09 -12.66
C VAL A 534 15.32 18.91 -12.60
N ALA A 535 15.20 20.24 -12.59
CA ALA A 535 16.36 21.12 -12.69
C ALA A 535 17.46 20.75 -11.66
N PRO A 536 18.72 20.62 -12.09
CA PRO A 536 19.27 20.98 -13.41
C PRO A 536 19.43 19.78 -14.40
N ALA A 537 18.80 18.63 -14.17
CA ALA A 537 19.09 17.41 -14.95
C ALA A 537 17.82 16.64 -15.37
N TYR A 538 17.96 15.78 -16.37
CA TYR A 538 16.95 14.75 -16.68
C TYR A 538 16.92 13.72 -15.58
N THR A 539 15.74 13.16 -15.34
CA THR A 539 15.49 12.18 -14.28
C THR A 539 14.94 10.87 -14.83
N ALA A 540 15.14 9.79 -14.08
CA ALA A 540 14.52 8.49 -14.32
C ALA A 540 13.29 8.25 -13.42
N VAL A 541 12.95 9.19 -12.55
CA VAL A 541 11.88 9.04 -11.55
C VAL A 541 10.56 8.68 -12.22
N THR A 542 9.89 7.68 -11.65
CA THR A 542 8.53 7.29 -12.03
C THR A 542 7.59 7.47 -10.84
N GLN A 543 6.42 8.03 -11.09
CA GLN A 543 5.38 8.28 -10.10
C GLN A 543 4.02 7.84 -10.65
N ALA A 544 3.26 7.08 -9.86
CA ALA A 544 1.92 6.64 -10.20
C ALA A 544 0.87 7.41 -9.39
N TYR A 545 -0.20 7.80 -10.06
CA TYR A 545 -1.38 8.45 -9.47
C TYR A 545 -2.51 7.44 -9.31
N ASP A 546 -3.13 7.39 -8.13
CA ASP A 546 -4.23 6.48 -7.81
C ASP A 546 -5.63 7.14 -7.83
N GLY A 547 -5.71 8.40 -8.29
CA GLY A 547 -6.92 9.21 -8.25
C GLY A 547 -7.01 10.11 -7.01
N THR A 548 -6.03 10.01 -6.08
CA THR A 548 -6.00 10.80 -4.84
C THR A 548 -4.61 11.34 -4.56
N ALA A 549 -3.57 10.53 -4.74
CA ALA A 549 -2.18 10.84 -4.42
C ALA A 549 -1.20 10.22 -5.40
N TYR A 550 0.01 10.76 -5.44
CA TYR A 550 1.14 10.17 -6.16
C TYR A 550 2.01 9.34 -5.23
N ALA A 551 2.41 8.15 -5.71
CA ALA A 551 3.41 7.30 -5.08
C ALA A 551 4.59 7.05 -6.04
N THR A 552 5.80 6.90 -5.48
CA THR A 552 7.00 6.55 -6.26
C THR A 552 6.90 5.11 -6.76
N GLN A 553 7.37 4.89 -7.98
CA GLN A 553 7.45 3.59 -8.64
C GLN A 553 8.91 3.31 -9.03
N PRO A 554 9.27 2.08 -9.43
CA PRO A 554 10.59 1.79 -9.97
C PRO A 554 10.98 2.74 -11.10
N ASN A 555 12.21 3.22 -11.07
CA ASN A 555 12.73 4.21 -12.01
C ASN A 555 12.99 3.60 -13.40
N LEU A 556 12.93 4.44 -14.45
CA LEU A 556 13.42 4.10 -15.79
C LEU A 556 14.89 3.63 -15.71
N GLY A 557 15.29 2.77 -16.62
CA GLY A 557 16.67 2.36 -16.78
C GLY A 557 17.58 3.50 -17.27
N THR A 558 17.02 4.51 -17.94
CA THR A 558 17.77 5.68 -18.41
C THR A 558 17.02 6.97 -18.10
N ALA A 559 17.68 7.91 -17.41
CA ALA A 559 17.15 9.24 -17.15
C ALA A 559 17.02 10.03 -18.47
N ARG A 560 15.80 10.45 -18.85
CA ARG A 560 15.51 11.21 -20.06
C ARG A 560 14.16 11.92 -20.01
N GLY A 561 13.95 12.91 -20.84
CA GLY A 561 12.68 13.64 -20.99
C GLY A 561 12.27 13.76 -22.44
N ALA A 562 11.18 14.47 -22.73
CA ALA A 562 10.64 14.70 -24.07
C ALA A 562 10.31 13.38 -24.82
N MET A 563 9.75 12.42 -24.12
CA MET A 563 9.43 11.08 -24.62
C MET A 563 7.99 10.96 -25.13
N GLY A 564 7.74 9.96 -25.97
CA GLY A 564 6.40 9.41 -26.19
C GLY A 564 6.05 8.40 -25.09
N ALA A 565 4.78 8.36 -24.70
CA ALA A 565 4.27 7.43 -23.71
C ALA A 565 2.90 6.88 -24.09
N GLY A 566 2.60 5.64 -23.74
CA GLY A 566 1.31 5.01 -23.97
C GLY A 566 1.06 3.84 -23.02
N GLY A 567 -0.21 3.41 -22.94
CA GLY A 567 -0.65 2.29 -22.13
C GLY A 567 -1.20 2.66 -20.75
N PRO A 568 -1.79 1.68 -20.07
CA PRO A 568 -2.26 1.84 -18.71
C PRO A 568 -1.09 1.95 -17.71
N SER A 569 -1.36 2.44 -16.50
CA SER A 569 -0.34 2.60 -15.45
C SER A 569 0.35 1.30 -15.03
N THR A 570 -0.26 0.15 -15.31
CA THR A 570 0.28 -1.19 -14.99
C THR A 570 1.01 -1.86 -16.16
N ALA A 571 0.89 -1.34 -17.38
CA ALA A 571 1.53 -1.88 -18.58
C ALA A 571 1.84 -0.73 -19.56
N ASN A 572 2.85 0.05 -19.22
CA ASN A 572 3.21 1.29 -19.89
C ASN A 572 4.38 1.08 -20.88
N ILE A 573 4.44 1.91 -21.91
CA ILE A 573 5.57 1.99 -22.83
C ILE A 573 6.05 3.43 -22.96
N ILE A 574 7.37 3.61 -22.94
CA ILE A 574 8.04 4.90 -23.13
C ILE A 574 9.06 4.75 -24.27
N ALA A 575 9.03 5.65 -25.24
CA ALA A 575 9.96 5.61 -26.37
C ALA A 575 10.55 6.97 -26.72
N GLY A 576 11.77 6.93 -27.24
CA GLY A 576 12.53 8.11 -27.65
C GLY A 576 12.95 9.01 -26.50
N GLY A 577 13.03 10.29 -26.77
CA GLY A 577 13.32 11.33 -25.79
C GLY A 577 14.71 11.96 -25.91
N TYR A 578 15.12 12.63 -24.85
CA TYR A 578 16.39 13.34 -24.76
C TYR A 578 17.09 13.06 -23.43
N ASP A 579 18.36 12.69 -23.49
CA ASP A 579 19.25 12.56 -22.34
C ASP A 579 20.47 13.50 -22.50
N THR A 580 21.49 13.10 -23.26
CA THR A 580 22.61 13.92 -23.71
C THR A 580 22.53 14.24 -25.21
N GLY A 581 21.52 13.69 -25.88
CA GLY A 581 21.20 13.81 -27.31
C GLY A 581 19.82 13.20 -27.59
N GLY A 582 19.40 13.16 -28.84
CA GLY A 582 18.19 12.41 -29.22
C GLY A 582 18.36 10.92 -28.88
N SER A 583 17.34 10.31 -28.31
CA SER A 583 17.33 8.90 -27.88
C SER A 583 16.39 8.07 -28.76
N ASN A 584 16.76 6.82 -29.03
CA ASN A 584 15.89 5.83 -29.65
C ASN A 584 15.46 4.72 -28.68
N LYS A 585 15.79 4.84 -27.40
CA LYS A 585 15.50 3.83 -26.38
C LYS A 585 14.00 3.66 -26.18
N THR A 586 13.61 2.41 -26.02
CA THR A 586 12.25 2.02 -25.65
C THR A 586 12.33 1.19 -24.37
N GLU A 587 11.47 1.52 -23.41
CA GLU A 587 11.32 0.79 -22.16
C GLU A 587 9.85 0.50 -21.88
N GLU A 588 9.59 -0.69 -21.36
CA GLU A 588 8.26 -1.16 -20.99
C GLU A 588 8.16 -1.33 -19.47
N PHE A 589 7.07 -0.84 -18.89
CA PHE A 589 6.76 -0.99 -17.49
C PHE A 589 5.77 -2.13 -17.28
N THR A 590 6.15 -3.09 -16.47
CA THR A 590 5.22 -4.07 -15.91
C THR A 590 4.95 -3.66 -14.47
N GLY A 591 3.70 -3.37 -14.15
CA GLY A 591 3.25 -3.02 -12.82
C GLY A 591 3.41 -4.17 -11.83
N GLU A 592 3.20 -3.89 -10.56
CA GLU A 592 3.15 -4.91 -9.54
C GLU A 592 2.12 -5.98 -9.91
N SER A 593 2.50 -7.22 -9.76
CA SER A 593 1.61 -8.36 -9.97
C SER A 593 1.61 -9.27 -8.75
N SER A 594 0.46 -9.86 -8.47
CA SER A 594 0.29 -10.85 -7.42
C SER A 594 -0.20 -12.15 -8.05
N ALA A 595 0.52 -13.22 -7.83
CA ALA A 595 0.17 -14.56 -8.29
C ALA A 595 0.35 -15.57 -7.16
N LEU A 596 -0.44 -16.65 -7.19
CA LEU A 596 -0.26 -17.75 -6.25
C LEU A 596 1.15 -18.34 -6.40
N ASN A 597 1.85 -18.46 -5.28
CA ASN A 597 3.17 -19.10 -5.23
C ASN A 597 3.01 -20.62 -5.36
N VAL A 598 3.14 -21.13 -6.58
CA VAL A 598 3.07 -22.57 -6.86
C VAL A 598 4.49 -23.14 -6.89
N GLU A 599 4.82 -23.99 -5.93
CA GLU A 599 6.13 -24.62 -5.84
C GLU A 599 6.09 -26.11 -6.18
N ILE A 600 7.22 -26.62 -6.69
CA ILE A 600 7.44 -28.06 -6.84
C ILE A 600 7.81 -28.62 -5.46
N VAL A 601 7.02 -29.58 -4.99
CA VAL A 601 7.31 -30.29 -3.74
C VAL A 601 8.34 -31.37 -4.04
N THR A 602 9.58 -31.16 -3.60
CA THR A 602 10.64 -32.16 -3.75
C THR A 602 10.70 -33.08 -2.54
N THR A 603 10.86 -34.38 -2.78
CA THR A 603 11.20 -35.35 -1.73
C THR A 603 12.72 -35.28 -1.50
N SER A 604 13.15 -34.86 -0.30
CA SER A 604 14.54 -35.01 0.15
C SER A 604 14.73 -36.33 0.86
#